data_fb6be39653a47e690420fc71b0fdc4a1
#
_entry.id   fb6be39653a47e690420fc71b0fdc4a1
#
_cell.length_a   1.000
_cell.length_b   1.000
_cell.length_c   1.000
_cell.angle_alpha   90.00
_cell.angle_beta   90.00
_cell.angle_gamma   90.00
#
_symmetry.space_group_name_H-M   'P 1'
#
loop_
_entity.id
_entity.type
_entity.pdbx_description
1 polymer ?
#
loop_
_entity_poly.entity_id
_entity_poly.type
_entity_poly.pdbx_seq_one_letter_code
_entity_poly.pdbx_strand_id
1 'polypeptide(L)'
;MGKDELISKLSTFIRNENFAKIDEIIKKFREENNYEMICFSSQAFINLYEFKEALKILDSIKNEYSENGEFCIRYAMALYNSNKEDKALEWFEKAKEKGIKEIDETSSKNYPKSIDAWLKRVRLWGPRKMEKNTFEKELREKRNKKPILNVSFKEDVLKGLWYHDEFSLREYVGKTVINEDFEKVERELGYRLPESYKTLMRIQNGGELRKNTFQGPFRRSWSRGFFDVHYIYGVDSSSDYSLCGKFGHKFWIEKWKYPNIGIAICGSVSGGHDMIFLDYSDCGPEGEPCVVHIDQEGDYEITYLADNFKDFIDGLFNNEENEDEDD
;
A
#
# COMPACT_ATOMS: atom_id res chain seq x y z
N MET A 1 19.40 -7.72 -37.59
CA MET A 1 19.42 -7.01 -36.30
C MET A 1 19.13 -8.01 -35.21
N GLY A 2 20.02 -8.17 -34.25
CA GLY A 2 19.81 -9.07 -33.09
C GLY A 2 18.83 -8.46 -32.10
N LYS A 3 18.33 -9.31 -31.14
CA LYS A 3 17.36 -8.87 -30.12
C LYS A 3 17.91 -7.73 -29.25
N ASP A 4 19.13 -7.84 -28.78
CA ASP A 4 19.79 -6.84 -27.94
C ASP A 4 20.03 -5.52 -28.69
N GLU A 5 20.44 -5.62 -29.97
CA GLU A 5 20.62 -4.45 -30.83
C GLU A 5 19.27 -3.72 -31.04
N LEU A 6 18.18 -4.48 -31.24
CA LEU A 6 16.84 -3.93 -31.34
C LEU A 6 16.43 -3.20 -30.06
N ILE A 7 16.57 -3.85 -28.90
CA ILE A 7 16.20 -3.27 -27.60
C ILE A 7 17.01 -1.99 -27.35
N SER A 8 18.31 -1.99 -27.58
CA SER A 8 19.20 -0.83 -27.42
C SER A 8 18.78 0.32 -28.33
N LYS A 9 18.51 0.04 -29.61
CA LYS A 9 18.07 1.02 -30.59
C LYS A 9 16.73 1.65 -30.25
N LEU A 10 15.75 0.82 -29.88
CA LEU A 10 14.43 1.30 -29.48
C LEU A 10 14.50 2.11 -28.17
N SER A 11 15.29 1.66 -27.19
CA SER A 11 15.49 2.42 -25.95
C SER A 11 16.05 3.81 -26.22
N THR A 12 16.95 3.96 -27.21
CA THR A 12 17.45 5.27 -27.64
C THR A 12 16.36 6.12 -28.27
N PHE A 13 15.49 5.54 -29.10
CA PHE A 13 14.39 6.27 -29.70
C PHE A 13 13.33 6.69 -28.69
N ILE A 14 13.02 5.85 -27.70
CA ILE A 14 12.08 6.17 -26.61
C ILE A 14 12.61 7.37 -25.81
N ARG A 15 13.89 7.34 -25.39
CA ARG A 15 14.51 8.45 -24.64
C ARG A 15 14.54 9.76 -25.41
N ASN A 16 14.60 9.69 -26.74
CA ASN A 16 14.61 10.86 -27.62
C ASN A 16 13.21 11.21 -28.14
N GLU A 17 12.16 10.61 -27.59
CA GLU A 17 10.75 10.80 -27.99
C GLU A 17 10.48 10.61 -29.49
N ASN A 18 11.28 9.77 -30.14
CA ASN A 18 11.19 9.53 -31.59
C ASN A 18 10.28 8.34 -31.90
N PHE A 19 9.01 8.43 -31.50
CA PHE A 19 8.02 7.36 -31.65
C PHE A 19 7.73 7.01 -33.11
N ALA A 20 7.85 7.95 -34.04
CA ALA A 20 7.65 7.69 -35.47
C ALA A 20 8.61 6.62 -36.01
N LYS A 21 9.88 6.61 -35.58
CA LYS A 21 10.85 5.59 -35.96
C LYS A 21 10.56 4.23 -35.32
N ILE A 22 9.98 4.22 -34.13
CA ILE A 22 9.55 3.00 -33.47
C ILE A 22 8.40 2.36 -34.23
N ASP A 23 7.40 3.15 -34.58
CA ASP A 23 6.25 2.72 -35.37
C ASP A 23 6.65 2.16 -36.73
N GLU A 24 7.62 2.79 -37.43
CA GLU A 24 8.18 2.32 -38.69
C GLU A 24 8.83 0.94 -38.52
N ILE A 25 9.61 0.71 -37.46
CA ILE A 25 10.26 -0.57 -37.20
C ILE A 25 9.22 -1.66 -36.89
N ILE A 26 8.24 -1.36 -36.02
CA ILE A 26 7.19 -2.31 -35.67
C ILE A 26 6.32 -2.63 -36.86
N LYS A 27 5.99 -1.64 -37.68
CA LYS A 27 5.24 -1.83 -38.93
C LYS A 27 5.97 -2.78 -39.87
N LYS A 28 7.29 -2.60 -40.09
CA LYS A 28 8.11 -3.50 -40.89
C LYS A 28 8.06 -4.94 -40.39
N PHE A 29 8.25 -5.14 -39.07
CA PHE A 29 8.15 -6.50 -38.50
C PHE A 29 6.75 -7.11 -38.66
N ARG A 30 5.71 -6.31 -38.64
CA ARG A 30 4.33 -6.77 -38.88
C ARG A 30 4.12 -7.21 -40.33
N GLU A 31 4.65 -6.45 -41.28
CA GLU A 31 4.61 -6.80 -42.70
C GLU A 31 5.37 -8.10 -43.01
N GLU A 32 6.42 -8.37 -42.24
CA GLU A 32 7.22 -9.61 -42.31
C GLU A 32 6.63 -10.76 -41.46
N ASN A 33 5.49 -10.57 -40.75
CA ASN A 33 4.91 -11.50 -39.79
C ASN A 33 5.92 -11.92 -38.68
N ASN A 34 6.85 -11.05 -38.35
CA ASN A 34 7.91 -11.29 -37.35
C ASN A 34 7.42 -10.95 -35.97
N TYR A 35 6.47 -11.74 -35.44
CA TYR A 35 5.86 -11.53 -34.13
C TYR A 35 6.88 -11.62 -32.97
N GLU A 36 7.93 -12.42 -33.16
CA GLU A 36 9.02 -12.50 -32.16
C GLU A 36 9.69 -11.15 -31.99
N MET A 37 10.07 -10.47 -33.07
CA MET A 37 10.73 -9.16 -32.97
C MET A 37 9.79 -8.06 -32.46
N ILE A 38 8.50 -8.15 -32.77
CA ILE A 38 7.49 -7.25 -32.19
C ILE A 38 7.39 -7.48 -30.68
N CYS A 39 7.34 -8.73 -30.24
CA CYS A 39 7.34 -9.08 -28.81
C CYS A 39 8.60 -8.54 -28.10
N PHE A 40 9.79 -8.72 -28.67
CA PHE A 40 11.03 -8.17 -28.10
C PHE A 40 11.08 -6.65 -28.14
N SER A 41 10.40 -5.98 -29.07
CA SER A 41 10.28 -4.52 -29.07
C SER A 41 9.63 -3.99 -27.77
N SER A 42 8.67 -4.74 -27.22
CA SER A 42 8.03 -4.36 -25.95
C SER A 42 8.99 -4.33 -24.77
N GLN A 43 10.09 -5.10 -24.81
CA GLN A 43 11.08 -5.15 -23.75
C GLN A 43 11.81 -3.80 -23.57
N ALA A 44 12.04 -3.05 -24.65
CA ALA A 44 12.62 -1.71 -24.56
C ALA A 44 11.73 -0.76 -23.73
N PHE A 45 10.42 -0.85 -23.91
CA PHE A 45 9.45 -0.07 -23.15
C PHE A 45 9.37 -0.54 -21.69
N ILE A 46 9.37 -1.86 -21.44
CA ILE A 46 9.39 -2.42 -20.06
C ILE A 46 10.64 -1.95 -19.31
N ASN A 47 11.81 -1.96 -19.95
CA ASN A 47 13.07 -1.52 -19.36
C ASN A 47 13.10 -0.02 -19.02
N LEU A 48 12.29 0.78 -19.64
CA LEU A 48 12.14 2.21 -19.43
C LEU A 48 10.88 2.58 -18.63
N TYR A 49 10.21 1.59 -18.04
CA TYR A 49 8.98 1.76 -17.24
C TYR A 49 7.77 2.30 -18.02
N GLU A 50 7.79 2.22 -19.36
CA GLU A 50 6.70 2.63 -20.24
C GLU A 50 5.71 1.47 -20.49
N PHE A 51 5.11 0.97 -19.42
CA PHE A 51 4.31 -0.27 -19.44
C PHE A 51 3.04 -0.18 -20.30
N LYS A 52 2.42 1.01 -20.40
CA LYS A 52 1.22 1.21 -21.24
C LYS A 52 1.54 1.02 -22.71
N GLU A 53 2.66 1.54 -23.15
CA GLU A 53 3.12 1.40 -24.54
C GLU A 53 3.57 -0.04 -24.82
N ALA A 54 4.26 -0.68 -23.87
CA ALA A 54 4.57 -2.10 -23.96
C ALA A 54 3.31 -2.95 -24.14
N LEU A 55 2.25 -2.68 -23.38
CA LEU A 55 0.96 -3.37 -23.52
C LEU A 55 0.32 -3.15 -24.89
N LYS A 56 0.34 -1.94 -25.44
CA LYS A 56 -0.20 -1.67 -26.79
C LYS A 56 0.49 -2.51 -27.86
N ILE A 57 1.83 -2.63 -27.77
CA ILE A 57 2.61 -3.45 -28.71
C ILE A 57 2.21 -4.92 -28.56
N LEU A 58 2.17 -5.42 -27.33
CA LEU A 58 1.84 -6.83 -27.07
C LEU A 58 0.38 -7.15 -27.40
N ASP A 59 -0.57 -6.27 -27.07
CA ASP A 59 -1.98 -6.44 -27.45
C ASP A 59 -2.16 -6.54 -28.97
N SER A 60 -1.31 -5.85 -29.74
CA SER A 60 -1.39 -5.87 -31.22
C SER A 60 -1.01 -7.19 -31.86
N ILE A 61 -0.37 -8.12 -31.14
CA ILE A 61 0.05 -9.44 -31.59
C ILE A 61 -0.50 -10.57 -30.71
N LYS A 62 -1.38 -10.27 -29.79
CA LYS A 62 -1.88 -11.22 -28.80
C LYS A 62 -2.60 -12.42 -29.43
N ASN A 63 -3.39 -12.20 -30.47
CA ASN A 63 -4.15 -13.25 -31.12
C ASN A 63 -3.23 -14.26 -31.81
N GLU A 64 -2.13 -13.79 -32.39
CA GLU A 64 -1.20 -14.58 -33.21
C GLU A 64 -0.08 -15.22 -32.38
N TYR A 65 0.30 -14.58 -31.25
CA TYR A 65 1.53 -14.94 -30.55
C TYR A 65 1.35 -15.30 -29.06
N SER A 66 0.12 -15.33 -28.57
CA SER A 66 -0.18 -15.58 -27.14
C SER A 66 0.20 -16.97 -26.62
N GLU A 67 0.49 -17.91 -27.52
CA GLU A 67 0.95 -19.27 -27.15
C GLU A 67 2.47 -19.36 -26.98
N ASN A 68 3.21 -18.29 -27.23
CA ASN A 68 4.65 -18.22 -27.03
C ASN A 68 4.98 -17.85 -25.60
N GLY A 69 5.88 -18.59 -24.94
CA GLY A 69 6.26 -18.37 -23.53
C GLY A 69 6.91 -17.00 -23.28
N GLU A 70 7.74 -16.52 -24.20
CA GLU A 70 8.39 -15.21 -24.14
C GLU A 70 7.38 -14.05 -24.24
N PHE A 71 6.33 -14.26 -25.04
CA PHE A 71 5.20 -13.33 -25.06
C PHE A 71 4.48 -13.32 -23.70
N CYS A 72 4.15 -14.49 -23.17
CA CYS A 72 3.42 -14.61 -21.91
C CYS A 72 4.13 -13.89 -20.76
N ILE A 73 5.46 -14.06 -20.66
CA ILE A 73 6.22 -13.42 -19.58
C ILE A 73 6.25 -11.88 -19.71
N ARG A 74 6.48 -11.35 -20.93
CA ARG A 74 6.50 -9.90 -21.16
C ARG A 74 5.14 -9.26 -20.94
N TYR A 75 4.09 -9.95 -21.40
CA TYR A 75 2.71 -9.51 -21.21
C TYR A 75 2.36 -9.49 -19.71
N ALA A 76 2.74 -10.53 -18.97
CA ALA A 76 2.57 -10.60 -17.52
C ALA A 76 3.32 -9.47 -16.80
N MET A 77 4.58 -9.23 -17.15
CA MET A 77 5.39 -8.15 -16.57
C MET A 77 4.78 -6.77 -16.82
N ALA A 78 4.34 -6.52 -18.05
CA ALA A 78 3.70 -5.25 -18.40
C ALA A 78 2.35 -5.05 -17.68
N LEU A 79 1.55 -6.12 -17.53
CA LEU A 79 0.31 -6.10 -16.77
C LEU A 79 0.56 -5.85 -15.29
N TYR A 80 1.51 -6.56 -14.68
CA TYR A 80 1.87 -6.40 -13.27
C TYR A 80 2.25 -4.96 -12.95
N ASN A 81 3.15 -4.38 -13.74
CA ASN A 81 3.61 -3.01 -13.54
C ASN A 81 2.57 -1.95 -14.01
N SER A 82 1.44 -2.38 -14.57
CA SER A 82 0.28 -1.52 -14.88
C SER A 82 -0.87 -1.70 -13.88
N ASN A 83 -0.58 -2.23 -12.67
CA ASN A 83 -1.55 -2.49 -11.61
C ASN A 83 -2.72 -3.40 -12.06
N LYS A 84 -2.40 -4.43 -12.85
CA LYS A 84 -3.35 -5.45 -13.33
C LYS A 84 -2.88 -6.84 -12.89
N GLU A 85 -2.62 -6.99 -11.59
CA GLU A 85 -1.96 -8.15 -10.97
C GLU A 85 -2.71 -9.45 -11.25
N ASP A 86 -4.03 -9.41 -11.23
CA ASP A 86 -4.88 -10.58 -11.49
C ASP A 86 -4.62 -11.19 -12.87
N LYS A 87 -4.65 -10.31 -13.88
CA LYS A 87 -4.34 -10.71 -15.26
C LYS A 87 -2.88 -11.11 -15.39
N ALA A 88 -1.99 -10.43 -14.67
CA ALA A 88 -0.57 -10.77 -14.66
C ALA A 88 -0.33 -12.18 -14.13
N LEU A 89 -1.02 -12.57 -13.04
CA LEU A 89 -0.91 -13.92 -12.48
C LEU A 89 -1.25 -15.00 -13.52
N GLU A 90 -2.38 -14.86 -14.22
CA GLU A 90 -2.81 -15.79 -15.28
C GLU A 90 -1.74 -15.96 -16.36
N TRP A 91 -1.11 -14.85 -16.77
CA TRP A 91 -0.09 -14.88 -17.82
C TRP A 91 1.28 -15.38 -17.33
N PHE A 92 1.64 -15.17 -16.05
CA PHE A 92 2.80 -15.83 -15.46
C PHE A 92 2.61 -17.34 -15.34
N GLU A 93 1.43 -17.81 -14.95
CA GLU A 93 1.10 -19.23 -14.93
C GLU A 93 1.17 -19.83 -16.32
N LYS A 94 0.60 -19.16 -17.32
CA LYS A 94 0.70 -19.57 -18.73
C LYS A 94 2.14 -19.61 -19.23
N ALA A 95 2.99 -18.63 -18.87
CA ALA A 95 4.41 -18.66 -19.21
C ALA A 95 5.13 -19.89 -18.63
N LYS A 96 4.82 -20.25 -17.37
CA LYS A 96 5.35 -21.45 -16.72
C LYS A 96 4.91 -22.73 -17.45
N GLU A 97 3.64 -22.84 -17.82
CA GLU A 97 3.10 -23.95 -18.62
C GLU A 97 3.80 -24.07 -19.98
N LYS A 98 4.21 -22.96 -20.59
CA LYS A 98 5.00 -22.91 -21.83
C LYS A 98 6.48 -23.19 -21.65
N GLY A 99 6.91 -23.60 -20.46
CA GLY A 99 8.27 -24.05 -20.15
C GLY A 99 9.25 -22.95 -19.81
N ILE A 100 8.81 -21.71 -19.60
CA ILE A 100 9.68 -20.64 -19.11
C ILE A 100 10.08 -20.96 -17.66
N LYS A 101 11.39 -21.01 -17.40
CA LYS A 101 11.96 -21.24 -16.08
C LYS A 101 12.73 -20.02 -15.59
N GLU A 102 13.55 -19.47 -16.44
CA GLU A 102 14.37 -18.30 -16.18
C GLU A 102 13.98 -17.15 -17.09
N ILE A 103 14.18 -15.93 -16.62
CA ILE A 103 13.87 -14.72 -17.35
C ILE A 103 15.20 -14.06 -17.70
N ASP A 104 15.40 -13.80 -18.98
CA ASP A 104 16.65 -13.28 -19.52
C ASP A 104 17.10 -12.00 -18.80
N GLU A 105 18.39 -11.84 -18.60
CA GLU A 105 19.06 -10.79 -17.79
C GLU A 105 18.86 -9.35 -18.31
N THR A 106 18.21 -9.16 -19.44
CA THR A 106 17.87 -7.85 -20.01
C THR A 106 16.79 -7.11 -19.21
N SER A 107 16.17 -7.75 -18.22
CA SER A 107 15.25 -7.12 -17.30
C SER A 107 16.00 -6.38 -16.17
N SER A 108 15.43 -5.26 -15.71
CA SER A 108 15.95 -4.45 -14.61
C SER A 108 16.45 -5.31 -13.44
N LYS A 109 17.57 -4.90 -12.80
CA LYS A 109 18.16 -5.58 -11.64
C LYS A 109 17.16 -5.86 -10.50
N ASN A 110 16.04 -5.13 -10.48
CA ASN A 110 15.00 -5.22 -9.46
C ASN A 110 13.90 -6.24 -9.78
N TYR A 111 13.97 -6.95 -10.90
CA TYR A 111 12.96 -7.95 -11.26
C TYR A 111 13.42 -9.38 -10.91
N PRO A 112 12.48 -10.25 -10.48
CA PRO A 112 12.79 -11.66 -10.26
C PRO A 112 13.37 -12.32 -11.52
N LYS A 113 14.40 -13.13 -11.35
CA LYS A 113 15.10 -13.81 -12.44
C LYS A 113 14.47 -15.15 -12.84
N SER A 114 13.46 -15.61 -12.12
CA SER A 114 12.76 -16.86 -12.43
C SER A 114 11.25 -16.69 -12.42
N ILE A 115 10.55 -17.54 -13.17
CA ILE A 115 9.10 -17.55 -13.21
C ILE A 115 8.48 -17.87 -11.86
N ASP A 116 9.12 -18.76 -11.09
CA ASP A 116 8.63 -19.12 -9.74
C ASP A 116 8.76 -17.97 -8.75
N ALA A 117 9.83 -17.19 -8.85
CA ALA A 117 9.99 -15.98 -8.06
C ALA A 117 8.95 -14.92 -8.44
N TRP A 118 8.62 -14.77 -9.73
CA TRP A 118 7.51 -13.90 -10.16
C TRP A 118 6.15 -14.38 -9.66
N LEU A 119 5.85 -15.67 -9.80
CA LEU A 119 4.60 -16.23 -9.28
C LEU A 119 4.48 -16.07 -7.76
N LYS A 120 5.58 -16.31 -7.04
CA LYS A 120 5.64 -16.02 -5.60
C LYS A 120 5.39 -14.53 -5.34
N ARG A 121 6.07 -13.63 -6.06
CA ARG A 121 5.90 -12.19 -5.93
C ARG A 121 4.46 -11.75 -6.17
N VAL A 122 3.84 -12.15 -7.29
CA VAL A 122 2.47 -11.75 -7.63
C VAL A 122 1.45 -12.31 -6.65
N ARG A 123 1.58 -13.59 -6.24
CA ARG A 123 0.70 -14.21 -5.24
C ARG A 123 0.86 -13.60 -3.85
N LEU A 124 2.07 -13.18 -3.50
CA LEU A 124 2.36 -12.57 -2.21
C LEU A 124 1.99 -11.07 -2.16
N TRP A 125 1.96 -10.37 -3.30
CA TRP A 125 1.87 -8.92 -3.37
C TRP A 125 0.54 -8.39 -3.91
N GLY A 126 -0.39 -9.24 -4.30
CA GLY A 126 -1.69 -8.84 -4.80
C GLY A 126 -2.81 -9.79 -4.43
N PRO A 127 -3.60 -9.55 -3.37
CA PRO A 127 -4.97 -9.99 -3.44
C PRO A 127 -5.66 -9.17 -4.53
N ARG A 128 -6.46 -9.84 -5.33
CA ARG A 128 -7.29 -9.19 -6.34
C ARG A 128 -8.11 -8.08 -5.67
N LYS A 129 -8.23 -6.92 -6.29
CA LYS A 129 -9.02 -5.81 -5.72
C LYS A 129 -10.45 -6.28 -5.34
N MET A 130 -10.98 -7.22 -6.10
CA MET A 130 -12.30 -7.81 -5.84
C MET A 130 -12.27 -8.80 -4.66
N GLU A 131 -11.20 -9.58 -4.49
CA GLU A 131 -10.99 -10.47 -3.32
C GLU A 131 -10.71 -9.65 -2.07
N LYS A 132 -9.91 -8.57 -2.17
CA LYS A 132 -9.70 -7.61 -1.10
C LYS A 132 -11.05 -7.04 -0.61
N ASN A 133 -11.85 -6.48 -1.51
CA ASN A 133 -13.13 -5.88 -1.14
C ASN A 133 -14.09 -6.90 -0.51
N THR A 134 -14.12 -8.14 -1.02
CA THR A 134 -14.95 -9.21 -0.46
C THR A 134 -14.45 -9.61 0.92
N PHE A 135 -13.16 -9.79 1.08
CA PHE A 135 -12.54 -10.18 2.35
C PHE A 135 -12.68 -9.07 3.41
N GLU A 136 -12.42 -7.81 3.06
CA GLU A 136 -12.64 -6.68 3.97
C GLU A 136 -14.11 -6.57 4.41
N LYS A 137 -15.04 -6.79 3.50
CA LYS A 137 -16.47 -6.83 3.81
C LYS A 137 -16.78 -7.94 4.82
N GLU A 138 -16.25 -9.15 4.60
CA GLU A 138 -16.41 -10.26 5.55
C GLU A 138 -15.82 -9.98 6.93
N LEU A 139 -14.64 -9.35 7.01
CA LEU A 139 -14.03 -8.93 8.28
C LEU A 139 -14.94 -7.93 8.98
N ARG A 140 -15.40 -6.90 8.28
CA ARG A 140 -16.29 -5.86 8.82
C ARG A 140 -17.63 -6.43 9.30
N GLU A 141 -18.19 -7.41 8.62
CA GLU A 141 -19.44 -8.09 9.02
C GLU A 141 -19.28 -8.92 10.27
N LYS A 142 -18.15 -9.63 10.43
CA LYS A 142 -17.88 -10.57 11.53
C LYS A 142 -17.40 -9.91 12.82
N ARG A 143 -16.79 -8.71 12.74
CA ARG A 143 -16.19 -8.02 13.90
C ARG A 143 -17.22 -7.62 14.96
N ASN A 144 -16.79 -7.50 16.19
CA ASN A 144 -17.58 -6.91 17.27
C ASN A 144 -17.70 -5.39 17.10
N LYS A 145 -18.92 -4.89 16.93
CA LYS A 145 -19.21 -3.46 16.77
C LYS A 145 -19.67 -2.79 18.07
N LYS A 146 -19.77 -3.57 19.17
CA LYS A 146 -20.15 -3.05 20.48
C LYS A 146 -18.89 -2.55 21.21
N PRO A 147 -19.00 -1.47 21.98
CA PRO A 147 -17.89 -0.94 22.77
C PRO A 147 -17.22 -2.00 23.63
N ILE A 148 -15.88 -2.05 23.60
CA ILE A 148 -15.05 -2.91 24.44
C ILE A 148 -14.70 -2.11 25.71
N LEU A 149 -15.18 -2.53 26.87
CA LEU A 149 -15.05 -1.77 28.12
C LEU A 149 -13.84 -2.18 28.96
N ASN A 150 -13.46 -3.46 28.90
CA ASN A 150 -12.31 -3.97 29.68
C ASN A 150 -11.13 -4.16 28.74
N VAL A 151 -10.17 -3.25 28.80
CA VAL A 151 -9.03 -3.23 27.91
C VAL A 151 -7.73 -3.40 28.67
N SER A 152 -6.91 -4.32 28.20
CA SER A 152 -5.51 -4.45 28.59
C SER A 152 -4.68 -4.67 27.31
N PHE A 153 -3.57 -3.95 27.19
CA PHE A 153 -2.60 -4.16 26.11
C PHE A 153 -1.61 -5.25 26.52
N LYS A 154 -0.96 -5.85 25.53
CA LYS A 154 0.16 -6.75 25.78
C LYS A 154 1.32 -5.95 26.38
N GLU A 155 1.94 -6.49 27.42
CA GLU A 155 3.02 -5.81 28.14
C GLU A 155 4.27 -5.59 27.26
N ASP A 156 4.60 -6.56 26.42
CA ASP A 156 5.70 -6.49 25.44
C ASP A 156 5.48 -5.45 24.37
N VAL A 157 4.21 -5.15 24.02
CA VAL A 157 3.88 -4.09 23.07
C VAL A 157 4.07 -2.72 23.69
N LEU A 158 3.54 -2.49 24.91
CA LEU A 158 3.69 -1.21 25.61
C LEU A 158 5.15 -0.90 25.92
N LYS A 159 5.94 -1.94 26.21
CA LYS A 159 7.38 -1.80 26.44
C LYS A 159 8.06 -1.43 25.13
N GLY A 160 8.57 -0.20 25.07
CA GLY A 160 9.25 0.33 23.88
C GLY A 160 8.31 0.74 22.74
N LEU A 161 7.01 0.97 23.03
CA LEU A 161 6.06 1.50 22.04
C LEU A 161 6.43 2.91 21.58
N TRP A 162 6.84 3.76 22.53
CA TRP A 162 7.07 5.17 22.29
C TRP A 162 8.54 5.50 22.04
N TYR A 163 8.76 6.46 21.19
CA TYR A 163 10.05 7.11 21.02
C TYR A 163 10.14 8.30 21.95
N HIS A 164 11.24 8.38 22.74
CA HIS A 164 11.40 9.36 23.82
C HIS A 164 12.68 10.19 23.63
N ASP A 165 12.70 11.06 22.63
CA ASP A 165 13.70 12.14 22.60
C ASP A 165 13.06 13.48 23.00
N GLU A 166 13.89 14.50 23.14
CA GLU A 166 13.44 15.84 23.57
C GLU A 166 12.45 16.46 22.58
N PHE A 167 12.64 16.24 21.27
CA PHE A 167 11.76 16.75 20.23
C PHE A 167 10.40 16.05 20.27
N SER A 168 10.40 14.73 20.26
CA SER A 168 9.17 13.92 20.26
C SER A 168 8.32 14.17 21.50
N LEU A 169 8.95 14.29 22.68
CA LEU A 169 8.24 14.60 23.92
C LEU A 169 7.61 16.00 23.91
N ARG A 170 8.27 16.97 23.30
CA ARG A 170 7.75 18.35 23.22
C ARG A 170 6.62 18.51 22.21
N GLU A 171 6.75 17.87 21.02
CA GLU A 171 5.83 18.09 19.91
C GLU A 171 4.59 17.20 19.97
N TYR A 172 4.75 15.94 20.38
CA TYR A 172 3.69 14.93 20.25
C TYR A 172 3.05 14.48 21.56
N VAL A 173 3.70 14.73 22.72
CA VAL A 173 3.17 14.28 24.01
C VAL A 173 2.44 15.41 24.70
N GLY A 174 1.15 15.20 24.95
CA GLY A 174 0.30 16.14 25.69
C GLY A 174 0.39 15.96 27.22
N LYS A 175 -0.34 16.79 27.95
CA LYS A 175 -0.45 16.71 29.42
C LYS A 175 -1.17 15.44 29.85
N THR A 176 -1.00 15.04 31.09
CA THR A 176 -1.80 13.99 31.72
C THR A 176 -3.29 14.28 31.57
N VAL A 177 -4.06 13.30 31.12
CA VAL A 177 -5.48 13.45 30.81
C VAL A 177 -6.38 12.97 31.95
N ILE A 178 -7.52 13.62 32.08
CA ILE A 178 -8.63 13.23 32.93
C ILE A 178 -9.88 12.91 32.09
N ASN A 179 -10.93 12.39 32.69
CA ASN A 179 -12.14 11.99 31.99
C ASN A 179 -12.81 13.15 31.23
N GLU A 180 -12.81 14.32 31.80
CA GLU A 180 -13.38 15.54 31.23
C GLU A 180 -12.71 15.96 29.92
N ASP A 181 -11.43 15.65 29.75
CA ASP A 181 -10.70 15.91 28.49
C ASP A 181 -11.23 15.01 27.36
N PHE A 182 -11.46 13.73 27.66
CA PHE A 182 -12.08 12.80 26.68
C PHE A 182 -13.49 13.25 26.32
N GLU A 183 -14.34 13.57 27.28
CA GLU A 183 -15.70 14.04 27.06
C GLU A 183 -15.75 15.32 26.20
N LYS A 184 -14.78 16.23 26.40
CA LYS A 184 -14.66 17.44 25.58
C LYS A 184 -14.37 17.10 24.13
N VAL A 185 -13.39 16.22 23.88
CA VAL A 185 -13.00 15.79 22.53
C VAL A 185 -14.13 15.01 21.86
N GLU A 186 -14.80 14.10 22.57
CA GLU A 186 -15.96 13.36 22.06
C GLU A 186 -17.10 14.27 21.63
N ARG A 187 -17.42 15.28 22.42
CA ARG A 187 -18.43 16.29 22.06
C ARG A 187 -18.01 17.12 20.84
N GLU A 188 -16.72 17.44 20.73
CA GLU A 188 -16.23 18.25 19.61
C GLU A 188 -16.19 17.49 18.28
N LEU A 189 -15.82 16.20 18.33
CA LEU A 189 -15.70 15.35 17.14
C LEU A 189 -17.02 14.64 16.79
N GLY A 190 -17.94 14.49 17.75
CA GLY A 190 -19.21 13.80 17.55
C GLY A 190 -19.12 12.28 17.55
N TYR A 191 -18.03 11.72 18.09
CA TYR A 191 -17.78 10.29 18.20
C TYR A 191 -17.33 9.92 19.61
N ARG A 192 -17.77 8.77 20.11
CA ARG A 192 -17.27 8.17 21.33
C ARG A 192 -15.88 7.59 21.09
N LEU A 193 -14.89 7.95 21.88
CA LEU A 193 -13.56 7.35 21.81
C LEU A 193 -13.56 5.93 22.39
N PRO A 194 -12.88 4.95 21.74
CA PRO A 194 -12.74 3.60 22.29
C PRO A 194 -12.05 3.61 23.65
N GLU A 195 -12.46 2.72 24.59
CA GLU A 195 -11.78 2.61 25.88
C GLU A 195 -10.31 2.19 25.74
N SER A 196 -9.96 1.46 24.67
CA SER A 196 -8.57 1.15 24.35
C SER A 196 -7.76 2.43 24.05
N TYR A 197 -8.31 3.36 23.28
CA TYR A 197 -7.66 4.63 23.03
C TYR A 197 -7.51 5.46 24.31
N LYS A 198 -8.59 5.59 25.10
CA LYS A 198 -8.56 6.31 26.39
C LYS A 198 -7.55 5.69 27.36
N THR A 199 -7.48 4.35 27.41
CA THR A 199 -6.52 3.63 28.25
C THR A 199 -5.08 3.93 27.85
N LEU A 200 -4.77 3.93 26.54
CA LEU A 200 -3.44 4.28 26.07
C LEU A 200 -3.08 5.75 26.38
N MET A 201 -4.02 6.68 26.17
CA MET A 201 -3.81 8.10 26.45
C MET A 201 -3.61 8.40 27.95
N ARG A 202 -4.17 7.59 28.85
CA ARG A 202 -3.88 7.70 30.30
C ARG A 202 -2.48 7.23 30.66
N ILE A 203 -1.88 6.33 29.87
CA ILE A 203 -0.48 5.90 30.02
C ILE A 203 0.45 7.00 29.50
N GLN A 204 0.22 7.43 28.26
CA GLN A 204 0.90 8.56 27.62
C GLN A 204 -0.04 9.24 26.63
N ASN A 205 -0.21 10.55 26.75
CA ASN A 205 -1.18 11.32 25.97
C ASN A 205 -0.62 11.70 24.60
N GLY A 206 -0.68 10.78 23.66
CA GLY A 206 -0.06 10.90 22.34
C GLY A 206 1.44 10.63 22.36
N GLY A 207 2.06 10.65 21.18
CA GLY A 207 3.50 10.45 21.08
C GLY A 207 3.93 9.87 19.74
N GLU A 208 5.22 10.00 19.46
CA GLU A 208 5.91 9.36 18.36
C GLU A 208 6.16 7.89 18.70
N LEU A 209 6.04 7.03 17.68
CA LEU A 209 6.13 5.58 17.84
C LEU A 209 7.53 5.07 17.48
N ARG A 210 8.09 4.24 18.35
CA ARG A 210 9.25 3.41 18.04
C ARG A 210 8.85 2.12 17.34
N LYS A 211 7.75 1.49 17.79
CA LYS A 211 7.09 0.41 17.04
C LYS A 211 6.15 1.06 16.03
N ASN A 212 6.69 1.40 14.89
CA ASN A 212 6.10 2.30 13.92
C ASN A 212 5.54 1.60 12.66
N THR A 213 5.45 0.26 12.68
CA THR A 213 4.99 -0.51 11.53
C THR A 213 3.83 -1.42 11.93
N PHE A 214 2.82 -1.50 11.07
CA PHE A 214 1.71 -2.43 11.18
C PHE A 214 1.64 -3.30 9.93
N GLN A 215 1.52 -4.62 10.12
CA GLN A 215 1.28 -5.53 9.00
C GLN A 215 -0.22 -5.66 8.77
N GLY A 216 -0.70 -5.05 7.69
CA GLY A 216 -2.09 -5.17 7.28
C GLY A 216 -2.40 -6.55 6.67
N PRO A 217 -3.69 -6.87 6.53
CA PRO A 217 -4.13 -8.15 5.96
C PRO A 217 -3.85 -8.25 4.45
N PHE A 218 -3.52 -7.14 3.80
CA PHE A 218 -3.25 -7.07 2.37
C PHE A 218 -1.90 -6.44 2.08
N ARG A 219 -1.25 -6.95 1.03
CA ARG A 219 -0.03 -6.36 0.49
C ARG A 219 -0.38 -5.41 -0.65
N ARG A 220 0.25 -4.24 -0.69
CA ARG A 220 0.16 -3.28 -1.79
C ARG A 220 1.43 -3.33 -2.64
N SER A 221 1.36 -2.83 -3.86
CA SER A 221 2.48 -2.80 -4.79
C SER A 221 3.70 -2.03 -4.25
N TRP A 222 3.47 -1.02 -3.41
CA TRP A 222 4.52 -0.16 -2.84
C TRP A 222 4.89 -0.48 -1.38
N SER A 223 4.00 -1.10 -0.58
CA SER A 223 4.22 -1.24 0.87
C SER A 223 4.43 -2.68 1.38
N ARG A 224 4.53 -3.68 0.50
CA ARG A 224 4.58 -5.10 0.90
C ARG A 224 3.50 -5.52 1.93
N GLY A 225 2.48 -4.69 2.16
CA GLY A 225 1.46 -4.86 3.18
C GLY A 225 1.84 -4.31 4.55
N PHE A 226 2.97 -3.63 4.64
CA PHE A 226 3.34 -2.87 5.82
C PHE A 226 2.83 -1.43 5.71
N PHE A 227 2.41 -0.88 6.83
CA PHE A 227 1.87 0.46 6.96
C PHE A 227 2.66 1.18 8.05
N ASP A 228 3.31 2.29 7.66
CA ASP A 228 4.09 3.09 8.59
C ASP A 228 3.19 4.00 9.41
N VAL A 229 3.45 4.05 10.71
CA VAL A 229 2.72 4.87 11.68
C VAL A 229 3.74 5.71 12.44
N HIS A 230 3.73 7.01 12.22
CA HIS A 230 4.74 7.89 12.81
C HIS A 230 4.40 8.27 14.25
N TYR A 231 3.20 8.79 14.47
CA TYR A 231 2.75 9.23 15.79
C TYR A 231 1.25 8.99 15.98
N ILE A 232 0.85 8.88 17.25
CA ILE A 232 -0.56 8.83 17.67
C ILE A 232 -0.93 10.19 18.27
N TYR A 233 -2.07 10.73 17.84
CA TYR A 233 -2.60 11.98 18.39
C TYR A 233 -3.00 11.83 19.85
N GLY A 234 -2.66 12.82 20.67
CA GLY A 234 -3.20 12.98 22.00
C GLY A 234 -4.58 13.64 22.04
N VAL A 235 -5.13 13.82 23.23
CA VAL A 235 -6.43 14.49 23.44
C VAL A 235 -6.29 15.93 24.00
N ASP A 236 -5.08 16.42 24.14
CA ASP A 236 -4.84 17.79 24.62
C ASP A 236 -5.05 18.80 23.48
N SER A 237 -6.10 19.60 23.61
CA SER A 237 -6.42 20.65 22.62
C SER A 237 -5.39 21.79 22.54
N SER A 238 -4.43 21.85 23.45
CA SER A 238 -3.34 22.84 23.41
C SER A 238 -2.14 22.40 22.58
N SER A 239 -2.04 21.11 22.23
CA SER A 239 -1.00 20.59 21.33
C SER A 239 -1.45 20.67 19.87
N ASP A 240 -0.57 21.14 18.99
CA ASP A 240 -0.82 21.17 17.55
C ASP A 240 -1.08 19.77 16.98
N TYR A 241 -0.42 18.73 17.51
CA TYR A 241 -0.54 17.32 17.13
C TYR A 241 -1.44 16.55 18.10
N SER A 242 -2.68 17.02 18.24
CA SER A 242 -3.72 16.33 19.01
C SER A 242 -5.00 16.20 18.18
N LEU A 243 -5.95 15.36 18.62
CA LEU A 243 -7.21 15.12 17.89
C LEU A 243 -7.96 16.40 17.50
N CYS A 244 -7.97 17.40 18.39
CA CYS A 244 -8.60 18.71 18.17
C CYS A 244 -7.59 19.85 17.97
N GLY A 245 -6.31 19.55 17.80
CA GLY A 245 -5.25 20.53 17.57
C GLY A 245 -5.24 21.08 16.14
N LYS A 246 -4.29 21.95 15.87
CA LYS A 246 -4.13 22.63 14.59
C LYS A 246 -3.98 21.65 13.42
N PHE A 247 -3.21 20.57 13.60
CA PHE A 247 -2.99 19.49 12.62
C PHE A 247 -3.80 18.23 13.00
N GLY A 248 -4.88 18.37 13.76
CA GLY A 248 -5.75 17.29 14.18
C GLY A 248 -6.80 16.91 13.14
N HIS A 249 -7.80 16.12 13.58
CA HIS A 249 -8.82 15.54 12.71
C HIS A 249 -9.45 16.53 11.72
N LYS A 250 -9.91 17.71 12.18
CA LYS A 250 -10.59 18.71 11.33
C LYS A 250 -9.71 19.21 10.18
N PHE A 251 -8.39 19.35 10.42
CA PHE A 251 -7.45 19.77 9.40
C PHE A 251 -7.42 18.79 8.21
N TRP A 252 -7.41 17.51 8.49
CA TRP A 252 -7.36 16.47 7.45
C TRP A 252 -8.67 16.39 6.66
N ILE A 253 -9.81 16.52 7.32
CA ILE A 253 -11.11 16.51 6.64
C ILE A 253 -11.30 17.79 5.80
N GLU A 254 -11.03 18.97 6.37
CA GLU A 254 -11.36 20.23 5.72
C GLU A 254 -10.33 20.68 4.68
N LYS A 255 -9.04 20.50 4.95
CA LYS A 255 -7.95 20.95 4.07
C LYS A 255 -7.50 19.89 3.07
N TRP A 256 -7.31 18.66 3.55
CA TRP A 256 -6.83 17.55 2.76
C TRP A 256 -7.93 16.69 2.14
N LYS A 257 -9.20 16.96 2.48
CA LYS A 257 -10.38 16.30 1.90
C LYS A 257 -10.45 14.78 2.17
N TYR A 258 -9.83 14.32 3.24
CA TYR A 258 -10.03 12.94 3.68
C TYR A 258 -11.52 12.64 3.91
N PRO A 259 -11.99 11.41 3.66
CA PRO A 259 -13.38 11.05 3.87
C PRO A 259 -13.75 11.15 5.35
N ASN A 260 -14.90 11.77 5.64
CA ASN A 260 -15.41 11.91 7.01
C ASN A 260 -16.13 10.63 7.46
N ILE A 261 -15.35 9.56 7.71
CA ILE A 261 -15.84 8.25 8.14
C ILE A 261 -15.62 7.98 9.63
N GLY A 262 -14.98 8.90 10.34
CA GLY A 262 -14.64 8.76 11.76
C GLY A 262 -13.52 9.70 12.17
N ILE A 263 -12.50 9.24 12.90
CA ILE A 263 -11.47 10.07 13.51
C ILE A 263 -10.08 9.74 12.98
N ALA A 264 -9.34 10.71 12.43
CA ALA A 264 -7.91 10.60 12.15
C ALA A 264 -7.15 10.48 13.47
N ILE A 265 -6.45 9.37 13.71
CA ILE A 265 -5.79 9.07 15.01
C ILE A 265 -4.28 8.98 14.94
N CYS A 266 -3.70 8.70 13.77
CA CYS A 266 -2.26 8.62 13.59
C CYS A 266 -1.85 9.29 12.30
N GLY A 267 -0.69 9.97 12.33
CA GLY A 267 0.02 10.39 11.15
C GLY A 267 1.04 9.33 10.70
N SER A 268 1.39 9.37 9.41
CA SER A 268 2.48 8.58 8.84
C SER A 268 3.71 9.44 8.55
N VAL A 269 4.79 8.80 8.15
CA VAL A 269 6.04 9.47 7.71
C VAL A 269 5.87 10.21 6.37
N SER A 270 4.78 9.97 5.64
CA SER A 270 4.47 10.58 4.35
C SER A 270 4.07 12.06 4.42
N GLY A 271 3.96 12.62 5.64
CA GLY A 271 3.54 14.02 5.82
C GLY A 271 2.07 14.29 5.50
N GLY A 272 1.23 13.26 5.49
CA GLY A 272 -0.22 13.38 5.30
C GLY A 272 -0.74 12.82 3.97
N HIS A 273 0.11 12.21 3.15
CA HIS A 273 -0.34 11.51 1.94
C HIS A 273 -1.05 10.19 2.27
N ASP A 274 -0.83 9.68 3.48
CA ASP A 274 -1.60 8.58 4.05
C ASP A 274 -1.81 8.78 5.56
N MET A 275 -2.94 8.27 6.08
CA MET A 275 -3.36 8.49 7.46
C MET A 275 -4.06 7.24 8.01
N ILE A 276 -4.01 7.07 9.34
CA ILE A 276 -4.75 6.03 10.04
C ILE A 276 -5.99 6.63 10.72
N PHE A 277 -7.13 5.98 10.51
CA PHE A 277 -8.43 6.40 11.02
C PHE A 277 -9.09 5.33 11.91
N LEU A 278 -9.84 5.78 12.90
CA LEU A 278 -10.94 5.02 13.48
C LEU A 278 -12.15 5.18 12.56
N ASP A 279 -12.59 4.10 11.95
CA ASP A 279 -13.72 4.10 11.00
C ASP A 279 -15.01 3.68 11.71
N TYR A 280 -15.95 4.62 11.81
CA TYR A 280 -17.26 4.46 12.45
C TYR A 280 -18.39 4.13 11.46
N SER A 281 -18.10 3.97 10.18
CA SER A 281 -19.11 3.78 9.14
C SER A 281 -20.07 2.62 9.42
N ASP A 282 -19.53 1.52 10.00
CA ASP A 282 -20.31 0.29 10.23
C ASP A 282 -20.92 0.18 11.62
N CYS A 283 -20.42 0.95 12.60
CA CYS A 283 -20.83 0.81 14.00
C CYS A 283 -21.60 2.01 14.52
N GLY A 284 -21.58 3.14 13.78
CA GLY A 284 -22.11 4.41 14.22
C GLY A 284 -21.25 5.10 15.28
N PRO A 285 -21.53 6.36 15.63
CA PRO A 285 -20.66 7.22 16.46
C PRO A 285 -20.45 6.71 17.88
N GLU A 286 -21.31 5.85 18.38
CA GLU A 286 -21.24 5.28 19.75
C GLU A 286 -20.69 3.84 19.77
N GLY A 287 -20.42 3.23 18.61
CA GLY A 287 -19.96 1.85 18.50
C GLY A 287 -18.45 1.70 18.67
N GLU A 288 -17.95 0.47 18.49
CA GLU A 288 -16.53 0.16 18.42
C GLU A 288 -16.04 0.30 16.98
N PRO A 289 -15.20 1.29 16.64
CA PRO A 289 -14.70 1.48 15.29
C PRO A 289 -13.63 0.45 14.94
N CYS A 290 -13.50 0.13 13.66
CA CYS A 290 -12.30 -0.53 13.15
C CYS A 290 -11.20 0.49 12.86
N VAL A 291 -9.99 -0.02 12.63
CA VAL A 291 -8.86 0.80 12.22
C VAL A 291 -8.63 0.61 10.74
N VAL A 292 -8.49 1.71 10.02
CA VAL A 292 -8.24 1.72 8.58
C VAL A 292 -7.09 2.66 8.24
N HIS A 293 -6.38 2.32 7.17
CA HIS A 293 -5.44 3.21 6.51
C HIS A 293 -6.14 3.85 5.30
N ILE A 294 -5.90 5.12 5.05
CA ILE A 294 -6.44 5.86 3.91
C ILE A 294 -5.28 6.48 3.13
N ASP A 295 -5.17 6.13 1.85
CA ASP A 295 -4.15 6.59 0.93
C ASP A 295 -4.70 7.73 0.05
N GLN A 296 -4.24 8.95 0.28
CA GLN A 296 -4.69 10.13 -0.44
C GLN A 296 -4.22 10.10 -1.91
N GLU A 297 -3.02 9.61 -2.18
CA GLU A 297 -2.49 9.47 -3.55
C GLU A 297 -3.22 8.38 -4.33
N GLY A 298 -3.77 7.38 -3.65
CA GLY A 298 -4.62 6.32 -4.19
C GLY A 298 -6.11 6.71 -4.30
N ASP A 299 -6.43 8.00 -4.47
CA ASP A 299 -7.83 8.50 -4.51
C ASP A 299 -8.60 8.16 -3.23
N TYR A 300 -7.95 8.33 -2.09
CA TYR A 300 -8.48 8.02 -0.75
C TYR A 300 -8.87 6.54 -0.59
N GLU A 301 -8.12 5.64 -1.22
CA GLU A 301 -8.36 4.21 -1.05
C GLU A 301 -8.26 3.80 0.41
N ILE A 302 -9.34 3.20 0.92
CA ILE A 302 -9.42 2.72 2.30
C ILE A 302 -8.92 1.29 2.36
N THR A 303 -8.05 0.99 3.33
CA THR A 303 -7.57 -0.37 3.63
C THR A 303 -7.86 -0.69 5.08
N TYR A 304 -8.59 -1.76 5.32
CA TYR A 304 -8.85 -2.29 6.65
C TYR A 304 -7.55 -2.83 7.28
N LEU A 305 -7.28 -2.45 8.52
CA LEU A 305 -6.09 -2.88 9.27
C LEU A 305 -6.46 -3.82 10.43
N ALA A 306 -7.34 -3.38 11.32
CA ALA A 306 -7.66 -4.13 12.53
C ALA A 306 -9.13 -3.95 12.97
N ASP A 307 -9.65 -4.93 13.71
CA ASP A 307 -11.04 -4.95 14.20
C ASP A 307 -11.36 -3.79 15.17
N ASN A 308 -10.36 -3.32 15.90
CA ASN A 308 -10.46 -2.26 16.89
C ASN A 308 -9.08 -1.66 17.18
N PHE A 309 -9.03 -0.55 17.92
CA PHE A 309 -7.79 0.14 18.25
C PHE A 309 -6.82 -0.69 19.11
N LYS A 310 -7.34 -1.53 20.02
CA LYS A 310 -6.48 -2.42 20.81
C LYS A 310 -5.69 -3.39 19.94
N ASP A 311 -6.38 -4.06 19.00
CA ASP A 311 -5.75 -5.03 18.11
C ASP A 311 -4.75 -4.36 17.16
N PHE A 312 -5.03 -3.11 16.76
CA PHE A 312 -4.08 -2.31 16.01
C PHE A 312 -2.80 -2.04 16.80
N ILE A 313 -2.91 -1.55 18.05
CA ILE A 313 -1.74 -1.27 18.90
C ILE A 313 -0.97 -2.55 19.22
N ASP A 314 -1.66 -3.64 19.53
CA ASP A 314 -1.05 -4.96 19.82
C ASP A 314 -0.37 -5.60 18.58
N GLY A 315 -0.65 -5.10 17.41
CA GLY A 315 -0.05 -5.52 16.14
C GLY A 315 1.13 -4.67 15.67
N LEU A 316 1.47 -3.57 16.38
CA LEU A 316 2.60 -2.73 16.04
C LEU A 316 3.94 -3.38 16.37
N PHE A 317 4.91 -3.24 15.49
CA PHE A 317 6.28 -3.73 15.67
C PHE A 317 7.32 -2.76 15.08
N ASN A 318 8.59 -3.00 15.37
CA ASN A 318 9.70 -2.26 14.76
C ASN A 318 10.23 -3.03 13.55
N ASN A 319 10.20 -2.43 12.38
CA ASN A 319 10.64 -3.08 11.13
C ASN A 319 12.17 -3.18 11.03
N GLU A 320 12.92 -2.34 11.75
CA GLU A 320 14.40 -2.39 11.76
C GLU A 320 14.95 -3.72 12.31
N GLU A 321 14.15 -4.45 13.13
CA GLU A 321 14.55 -5.75 13.68
C GLU A 321 14.42 -6.91 12.68
N ASN A 322 13.77 -6.69 11.52
CA ASN A 322 13.53 -7.73 10.50
C ASN A 322 14.37 -7.58 9.22
N GLU A 323 15.17 -6.53 9.10
CA GLU A 323 16.07 -6.35 7.94
C GLU A 323 17.33 -7.24 8.02
N ASP A 324 17.68 -7.75 9.22
CA ASP A 324 18.87 -8.59 9.45
C ASP A 324 18.64 -10.10 9.17
N GLU A 325 17.43 -10.55 8.85
CA GLU A 325 17.14 -11.97 8.59
C GLU A 325 17.09 -12.35 7.08
N ASP A 326 17.26 -11.41 6.17
CA ASP A 326 17.15 -11.62 4.70
C ASP A 326 18.49 -11.43 3.94
N ASP A 327 19.67 -11.49 4.62
CA ASP A 327 20.99 -11.52 3.98
C ASP A 327 21.50 -12.95 3.72
#